data_3836022c2729ca5c43a918d8daf802bc
#
_entry.id   3836022c2729ca5c43a918d8daf802bc
#
_cell.length_a   1.000
_cell.length_b   1.000
_cell.length_c   1.000
_cell.angle_alpha   90.00
_cell.angle_beta   90.00
_cell.angle_gamma   90.00
#
_symmetry.space_group_name_H-M   'P 1'
#
loop_
_entity.id
_entity.type
_entity.pdbx_description
1 polymer ?
#
loop_
_entity_poly.entity_id
_entity_poly.type
_entity_poly.pdbx_seq_one_letter_code
_entity_poly.pdbx_strand_id
1 'polypeptide(L)'
;MSRVALVTGASRGLGECIARRLHAAGYRVGLADVRLDGVQQLAAELDGSGVTAVAIELDVRSKADFQRARDLLTEQWGGTDILVNNAGVSKVAALMDITPEEFDESMAINLRGTFVACQVFGAHFAERGFGRIVNIASLAGQNGGTATGAHYAAAKGGVATLTKVFARELAPQGVTVNSISPGPLDLPVVRETVAPERLEQILKMIPAGTLGNPEFIADNVLLLIADNATSVTGACLDVNGGLFMR
;
A
#
# COMPACT_ATOMS: atom_id res chain seq x y z
N MET A 1 12.92 19.50 -8.99
CA MET A 1 11.58 19.64 -8.38
C MET A 1 11.36 18.45 -7.46
N SER A 2 10.63 18.61 -6.35
CA SER A 2 10.29 17.50 -5.46
C SER A 2 9.37 16.52 -6.18
N ARG A 3 9.61 15.20 -6.04
CA ARG A 3 8.74 14.13 -6.58
C ARG A 3 7.39 14.11 -5.87
N VAL A 4 6.36 13.70 -6.59
CA VAL A 4 4.98 13.63 -6.12
C VAL A 4 4.57 12.17 -5.91
N ALA A 5 4.10 11.86 -4.70
CA ALA A 5 3.62 10.54 -4.33
C ALA A 5 2.13 10.56 -4.00
N LEU A 6 1.39 9.54 -4.44
CA LEU A 6 0.04 9.24 -3.98
C LEU A 6 0.09 8.01 -3.08
N VAL A 7 -0.46 8.11 -1.87
CA VAL A 7 -0.60 6.99 -0.93
C VAL A 7 -2.08 6.71 -0.69
N THR A 8 -2.54 5.50 -0.98
CA THR A 8 -3.92 5.07 -0.70
C THR A 8 -4.06 4.47 0.69
N GLY A 9 -5.22 4.66 1.34
CA GLY A 9 -5.42 4.22 2.72
C GLY A 9 -4.55 4.99 3.72
N ALA A 10 -4.35 6.29 3.48
CA ALA A 10 -3.40 7.12 4.21
C ALA A 10 -3.93 7.68 5.52
N SER A 11 -5.21 7.49 5.85
CA SER A 11 -5.83 8.13 7.02
C SER A 11 -5.39 7.54 8.36
N ARG A 12 -4.77 6.37 8.39
CA ARG A 12 -4.27 5.71 9.62
C ARG A 12 -3.28 4.59 9.35
N GLY A 13 -2.63 4.12 10.43
CA GLY A 13 -1.84 2.90 10.46
C GLY A 13 -0.65 2.92 9.49
N LEU A 14 -0.46 1.84 8.71
CA LEU A 14 0.69 1.73 7.82
C LEU A 14 0.68 2.82 6.73
N GLY A 15 -0.48 3.14 6.15
CA GLY A 15 -0.59 4.17 5.11
C GLY A 15 -0.21 5.56 5.61
N GLU A 16 -0.65 5.91 6.81
CA GLU A 16 -0.25 7.14 7.50
C GLU A 16 1.27 7.16 7.75
N CYS A 17 1.83 6.06 8.28
CA CYS A 17 3.26 5.95 8.53
C CYS A 17 4.08 6.14 7.24
N ILE A 18 3.67 5.50 6.13
CA ILE A 18 4.30 5.67 4.81
C ILE A 18 4.21 7.13 4.35
N ALA A 19 3.03 7.74 4.45
CA ALA A 19 2.82 9.13 4.01
C ALA A 19 3.69 10.11 4.80
N ARG A 20 3.76 9.98 6.13
CA ARG A 20 4.63 10.79 7.00
C ARG A 20 6.10 10.62 6.62
N ARG A 21 6.53 9.40 6.37
CA ARG A 21 7.93 9.10 6.02
C ARG A 21 8.32 9.66 4.65
N LEU A 22 7.42 9.58 3.65
CA LEU A 22 7.62 10.19 2.34
C LEU A 22 7.70 11.72 2.44
N HIS A 23 6.78 12.35 3.18
CA HIS A 23 6.79 13.79 3.40
C HIS A 23 8.07 14.26 4.09
N ALA A 24 8.50 13.57 5.15
CA ALA A 24 9.76 13.84 5.86
C ALA A 24 11.01 13.69 4.97
N ALA A 25 10.93 12.84 3.93
CA ALA A 25 11.98 12.68 2.92
C ALA A 25 11.91 13.72 1.79
N GLY A 26 11.00 14.72 1.87
CA GLY A 26 10.90 15.83 0.94
C GLY A 26 10.00 15.58 -0.28
N TYR A 27 9.21 14.52 -0.29
CA TYR A 27 8.19 14.31 -1.33
C TYR A 27 6.96 15.17 -1.07
N ARG A 28 6.28 15.59 -2.14
CA ARG A 28 4.90 16.08 -2.05
C ARG A 28 3.98 14.88 -1.99
N VAL A 29 2.98 14.89 -1.09
CA VAL A 29 2.18 13.69 -0.82
C VAL A 29 0.68 13.95 -0.99
N GLY A 30 0.05 13.27 -1.95
CA GLY A 30 -1.39 13.09 -2.02
C GLY A 30 -1.81 11.98 -1.04
N LEU A 31 -2.65 12.34 -0.08
CA LEU A 31 -3.15 11.47 0.99
C LEU A 31 -4.55 11.01 0.62
N ALA A 32 -4.70 9.78 0.15
CA ALA A 32 -5.97 9.28 -0.34
C ALA A 32 -6.61 8.26 0.61
N ASP A 33 -7.88 8.48 0.95
CA ASP A 33 -8.69 7.55 1.76
C ASP A 33 -10.18 7.79 1.52
N VAL A 34 -11.03 6.82 1.81
CA VAL A 34 -12.49 7.03 1.86
C VAL A 34 -12.91 7.89 3.06
N ARG A 35 -12.08 7.98 4.09
CA ARG A 35 -12.26 8.82 5.28
C ARG A 35 -11.57 10.15 5.06
N LEU A 36 -12.28 11.08 4.44
CA LEU A 36 -11.76 12.39 4.09
C LEU A 36 -11.26 13.17 5.31
N ASP A 37 -12.00 13.13 6.42
CA ASP A 37 -11.64 13.79 7.70
C ASP A 37 -10.25 13.35 8.21
N GLY A 38 -9.97 12.05 8.17
CA GLY A 38 -8.68 11.51 8.62
C GLY A 38 -7.50 11.98 7.76
N VAL A 39 -7.67 12.05 6.43
CA VAL A 39 -6.59 12.55 5.56
C VAL A 39 -6.50 14.07 5.57
N GLN A 40 -7.58 14.80 5.84
CA GLN A 40 -7.54 16.26 6.06
C GLN A 40 -6.75 16.61 7.33
N GLN A 41 -7.00 15.88 8.41
CA GLN A 41 -6.22 16.05 9.63
C GLN A 41 -4.75 15.78 9.39
N LEU A 42 -4.40 14.66 8.75
CA LEU A 42 -3.03 14.31 8.43
C LEU A 42 -2.36 15.35 7.52
N ALA A 43 -3.06 15.84 6.51
CA ALA A 43 -2.53 16.88 5.62
C ALA A 43 -2.19 18.16 6.38
N ALA A 44 -3.08 18.60 7.28
CA ALA A 44 -2.86 19.77 8.12
C ALA A 44 -1.68 19.60 9.09
N GLU A 45 -1.47 18.39 9.62
CA GLU A 45 -0.34 18.07 10.50
C GLU A 45 0.99 18.04 9.72
N LEU A 46 1.00 17.55 8.48
CA LEU A 46 2.20 17.48 7.65
C LEU A 46 2.58 18.84 7.06
N ASP A 47 1.60 19.56 6.56
CA ASP A 47 1.78 20.88 5.96
C ASP A 47 0.47 21.68 6.00
N GLY A 48 0.30 22.52 7.02
CA GLY A 48 -0.87 23.37 7.16
C GLY A 48 -1.04 24.42 6.04
N SER A 49 -0.03 24.60 5.17
CA SER A 49 -0.12 25.49 4.01
C SER A 49 -0.75 24.81 2.77
N GLY A 50 -0.82 23.47 2.75
CA GLY A 50 -1.34 22.69 1.62
C GLY A 50 -0.43 22.67 0.39
N VAL A 51 0.83 23.10 0.52
CA VAL A 51 1.79 23.16 -0.60
C VAL A 51 2.44 21.81 -0.87
N THR A 52 2.67 21.00 0.18
CA THR A 52 3.42 19.75 0.09
C THR A 52 2.61 18.51 0.49
N ALA A 53 1.42 18.69 1.08
CA ALA A 53 0.49 17.62 1.43
C ALA A 53 -0.94 18.00 1.08
N VAL A 54 -1.70 17.11 0.44
CA VAL A 54 -3.10 17.34 0.07
C VAL A 54 -3.96 16.11 0.38
N ALA A 55 -5.13 16.36 0.97
CA ALA A 55 -6.12 15.33 1.25
C ALA A 55 -7.00 15.05 0.02
N ILE A 56 -7.22 13.77 -0.27
CA ILE A 56 -7.99 13.32 -1.44
C ILE A 56 -8.99 12.26 -0.98
N GLU A 57 -10.30 12.55 -1.12
CA GLU A 57 -11.33 11.52 -0.95
C GLU A 57 -11.26 10.54 -2.12
N LEU A 58 -11.04 9.25 -1.82
CA LEU A 58 -10.86 8.22 -2.84
C LEU A 58 -11.35 6.86 -2.35
N ASP A 59 -12.33 6.30 -3.05
CA ASP A 59 -12.70 4.90 -2.93
C ASP A 59 -11.91 4.07 -3.96
N VAL A 60 -11.04 3.18 -3.50
CA VAL A 60 -10.22 2.34 -4.39
C VAL A 60 -11.03 1.42 -5.31
N ARG A 61 -12.33 1.24 -5.05
CA ARG A 61 -13.24 0.50 -5.93
C ARG A 61 -13.64 1.30 -7.16
N SER A 62 -13.44 2.64 -7.15
CA SER A 62 -13.86 3.58 -8.18
C SER A 62 -12.70 3.99 -9.09
N LYS A 63 -12.76 3.62 -10.37
CA LYS A 63 -11.81 4.10 -11.37
C LYS A 63 -11.87 5.62 -11.55
N ALA A 64 -13.06 6.20 -11.47
CA ALA A 64 -13.26 7.65 -11.60
C ALA A 64 -12.55 8.42 -10.47
N ASP A 65 -12.50 7.87 -9.24
CA ASP A 65 -11.79 8.51 -8.13
C ASP A 65 -10.29 8.54 -8.36
N PHE A 66 -9.70 7.45 -8.87
CA PHE A 66 -8.30 7.45 -9.27
C PHE A 66 -7.99 8.45 -10.38
N GLN A 67 -8.88 8.58 -11.36
CA GLN A 67 -8.73 9.58 -12.43
C GLN A 67 -8.79 11.00 -11.87
N ARG A 68 -9.76 11.31 -11.00
CA ARG A 68 -9.84 12.61 -10.33
C ARG A 68 -8.61 12.91 -9.48
N ALA A 69 -8.10 11.93 -8.74
CA ALA A 69 -6.89 12.09 -7.94
C ALA A 69 -5.67 12.39 -8.82
N ARG A 70 -5.50 11.67 -9.94
CA ARG A 70 -4.43 11.94 -10.93
C ARG A 70 -4.54 13.36 -11.48
N ASP A 71 -5.74 13.78 -11.88
CA ASP A 71 -5.97 15.09 -12.51
C ASP A 71 -5.72 16.22 -11.51
N LEU A 72 -6.19 16.09 -10.27
CA LEU A 72 -5.93 17.03 -9.18
C LEU A 72 -4.41 17.18 -8.92
N LEU A 73 -3.67 16.07 -8.82
CA LEU A 73 -2.22 16.13 -8.60
C LEU A 73 -1.47 16.68 -9.81
N THR A 74 -2.02 16.49 -11.01
CA THR A 74 -1.47 17.08 -12.23
C THR A 74 -1.66 18.60 -12.27
N GLU A 75 -2.83 19.08 -11.90
CA GLU A 75 -3.14 20.50 -11.81
C GLU A 75 -2.30 21.19 -10.72
N GLN A 76 -2.22 20.58 -9.56
CA GLN A 76 -1.57 21.19 -8.39
C GLN A 76 -0.03 21.15 -8.46
N TRP A 77 0.56 20.02 -8.95
CA TRP A 77 1.99 19.78 -8.88
C TRP A 77 2.66 19.36 -10.20
N GLY A 78 1.92 19.35 -11.30
CA GLY A 78 2.43 18.98 -12.62
C GLY A 78 2.47 17.46 -12.87
N GLY A 79 1.87 16.65 -12.02
CA GLY A 79 1.73 15.22 -12.17
C GLY A 79 2.11 14.43 -10.93
N THR A 80 2.02 13.11 -11.05
CA THR A 80 2.41 12.13 -10.02
C THR A 80 3.58 11.32 -10.54
N ASP A 81 4.51 10.96 -9.69
CA ASP A 81 5.71 10.15 -10.00
C ASP A 81 5.68 8.79 -9.30
N ILE A 82 4.97 8.71 -8.16
CA ILE A 82 4.98 7.55 -7.27
C ILE A 82 3.55 7.20 -6.87
N LEU A 83 3.24 5.91 -6.92
CA LEU A 83 2.00 5.35 -6.40
C LEU A 83 2.30 4.31 -5.32
N VAL A 84 1.72 4.48 -4.13
CA VAL A 84 1.74 3.45 -3.07
C VAL A 84 0.33 2.91 -2.87
N ASN A 85 0.08 1.70 -3.34
CA ASN A 85 -1.16 0.97 -3.14
C ASN A 85 -1.13 0.28 -1.78
N ASN A 86 -1.61 0.99 -0.75
CA ASN A 86 -1.66 0.49 0.61
C ASN A 86 -3.10 0.21 1.09
N ALA A 87 -4.10 0.90 0.58
CA ALA A 87 -5.49 0.70 0.99
C ALA A 87 -5.89 -0.77 0.98
N GLY A 88 -6.54 -1.20 2.05
CA GLY A 88 -6.98 -2.58 2.18
C GLY A 88 -7.77 -2.82 3.46
N VAL A 89 -8.56 -3.88 3.45
CA VAL A 89 -9.31 -4.36 4.61
C VAL A 89 -8.97 -5.82 4.87
N SER A 90 -8.76 -6.16 6.13
CA SER A 90 -8.53 -7.53 6.57
C SER A 90 -9.64 -7.90 7.56
N LYS A 91 -10.55 -8.77 7.13
CA LYS A 91 -11.54 -9.38 8.02
C LYS A 91 -11.07 -10.78 8.39
N VAL A 92 -11.24 -11.14 9.66
CA VAL A 92 -11.08 -12.52 10.13
C VAL A 92 -12.44 -13.19 10.03
N ALA A 93 -12.49 -14.30 9.32
CA ALA A 93 -13.69 -15.12 9.23
C ALA A 93 -13.31 -16.61 9.11
N ALA A 94 -14.12 -17.49 9.66
CA ALA A 94 -13.96 -18.92 9.46
C ALA A 94 -14.19 -19.24 7.97
N LEU A 95 -13.34 -20.10 7.40
CA LEU A 95 -13.32 -20.37 5.95
C LEU A 95 -14.69 -20.70 5.38
N MET A 96 -15.44 -21.54 6.08
CA MET A 96 -16.75 -22.04 5.60
C MET A 96 -17.89 -21.04 5.82
N ASP A 97 -17.66 -19.96 6.56
CA ASP A 97 -18.66 -18.93 6.88
C ASP A 97 -18.49 -17.68 6.01
N ILE A 98 -17.43 -17.61 5.18
CA ILE A 98 -17.21 -16.49 4.26
C ILE A 98 -18.28 -16.52 3.18
N THR A 99 -19.13 -15.48 3.14
CA THR A 99 -20.16 -15.36 2.10
C THR A 99 -19.56 -14.91 0.76
N PRO A 100 -20.25 -15.20 -0.38
CA PRO A 100 -19.84 -14.66 -1.69
C PRO A 100 -19.69 -13.14 -1.69
N GLU A 101 -20.58 -12.42 -0.99
CA GLU A 101 -20.56 -10.94 -0.91
C GLU A 101 -19.34 -10.44 -0.14
N GLU A 102 -18.97 -11.10 0.98
CA GLU A 102 -17.75 -10.76 1.72
C GLU A 102 -16.49 -11.05 0.90
N PHE A 103 -16.51 -12.17 0.15
CA PHE A 103 -15.42 -12.48 -0.77
C PHE A 103 -15.28 -11.41 -1.85
N ASP A 104 -16.38 -11.03 -2.51
CA ASP A 104 -16.41 -10.03 -3.58
C ASP A 104 -15.99 -8.64 -3.07
N GLU A 105 -16.43 -8.24 -1.87
CA GLU A 105 -16.01 -6.99 -1.24
C GLU A 105 -14.50 -6.96 -1.00
N SER A 106 -13.95 -8.04 -0.44
CA SER A 106 -12.52 -8.16 -0.19
C SER A 106 -11.71 -8.11 -1.50
N MET A 107 -12.15 -8.80 -2.54
CA MET A 107 -11.52 -8.76 -3.86
C MET A 107 -11.63 -7.38 -4.50
N ALA A 108 -12.76 -6.70 -4.35
CA ALA A 108 -12.97 -5.36 -4.90
C ALA A 108 -12.00 -4.33 -4.28
N ILE A 109 -11.81 -4.37 -2.97
CA ILE A 109 -10.95 -3.42 -2.26
C ILE A 109 -9.47 -3.81 -2.42
N ASN A 110 -9.10 -5.04 -2.01
CA ASN A 110 -7.70 -5.43 -1.86
C ASN A 110 -6.99 -5.76 -3.17
N LEU A 111 -7.72 -6.24 -4.21
CA LEU A 111 -7.14 -6.68 -5.47
C LEU A 111 -7.53 -5.79 -6.63
N ARG A 112 -8.84 -5.64 -6.91
CA ARG A 112 -9.31 -4.84 -8.05
C ARG A 112 -8.92 -3.37 -7.89
N GLY A 113 -8.96 -2.82 -6.66
CA GLY A 113 -8.50 -1.46 -6.38
C GLY A 113 -7.05 -1.25 -6.79
N THR A 114 -6.15 -2.17 -6.38
CA THR A 114 -4.74 -2.14 -6.79
C THR A 114 -4.59 -2.24 -8.32
N PHE A 115 -5.34 -3.12 -8.98
CA PHE A 115 -5.32 -3.26 -10.44
C PHE A 115 -5.73 -1.96 -11.14
N VAL A 116 -6.83 -1.34 -10.73
CA VAL A 116 -7.33 -0.09 -11.30
C VAL A 116 -6.34 1.06 -11.09
N ALA A 117 -5.79 1.19 -9.89
CA ALA A 117 -4.76 2.18 -9.59
C ALA A 117 -3.54 2.02 -10.50
N CYS A 118 -3.03 0.78 -10.65
CA CYS A 118 -1.92 0.48 -11.55
C CYS A 118 -2.24 0.78 -13.02
N GLN A 119 -3.50 0.60 -13.48
CA GLN A 119 -3.90 0.99 -14.82
C GLN A 119 -3.86 2.51 -15.02
N VAL A 120 -4.49 3.27 -14.09
CA VAL A 120 -4.61 4.73 -14.21
C VAL A 120 -3.27 5.42 -14.11
N PHE A 121 -2.49 5.08 -13.09
CA PHE A 121 -1.19 5.71 -12.85
C PHE A 121 -0.07 5.10 -13.69
N GLY A 122 -0.14 3.80 -14.02
CA GLY A 122 0.80 3.16 -14.92
C GLY A 122 0.80 3.79 -16.32
N ALA A 123 -0.39 4.07 -16.89
CA ALA A 123 -0.52 4.80 -18.14
C ALA A 123 0.08 6.21 -18.04
N HIS A 124 -0.26 6.96 -16.99
CA HIS A 124 0.28 8.29 -16.73
C HIS A 124 1.81 8.31 -16.60
N PHE A 125 2.38 7.32 -15.92
CA PHE A 125 3.83 7.19 -15.76
C PHE A 125 4.53 6.79 -17.07
N ALA A 126 3.93 5.88 -17.84
CA ALA A 126 4.45 5.45 -19.13
C ALA A 126 4.55 6.63 -20.12
N GLU A 127 3.53 7.48 -20.19
CA GLU A 127 3.54 8.70 -21.00
C GLU A 127 4.66 9.69 -20.60
N ARG A 128 5.03 9.70 -19.31
CA ARG A 128 6.07 10.59 -18.75
C ARG A 128 7.48 9.97 -18.77
N GLY A 129 7.60 8.67 -19.12
CA GLY A 129 8.88 7.95 -19.14
C GLY A 129 9.48 7.69 -17.75
N PHE A 130 8.70 7.87 -16.67
CA PHE A 130 9.13 7.66 -15.30
C PHE A 130 7.95 7.33 -14.40
N GLY A 131 8.12 6.33 -13.53
CA GLY A 131 7.18 6.03 -12.46
C GLY A 131 7.70 4.97 -11.49
N ARG A 132 7.17 5.01 -10.27
CA ARG A 132 7.45 4.03 -9.21
C ARG A 132 6.15 3.59 -8.57
N ILE A 133 5.85 2.31 -8.66
CA ILE A 133 4.66 1.72 -8.03
C ILE A 133 5.09 0.73 -6.96
N VAL A 134 4.59 0.93 -5.74
CA VAL A 134 4.78 -0.01 -4.63
C VAL A 134 3.43 -0.51 -4.15
N ASN A 135 3.22 -1.82 -4.25
CA ASN A 135 2.00 -2.48 -3.81
C ASN A 135 2.22 -3.12 -2.44
N ILE A 136 1.40 -2.78 -1.45
CA ILE A 136 1.44 -3.46 -0.16
C ILE A 136 0.66 -4.78 -0.28
N ALA A 137 1.41 -5.86 -0.44
CA ALA A 137 0.94 -7.23 -0.41
C ALA A 137 0.74 -7.71 1.04
N SER A 138 1.00 -8.97 1.35
CA SER A 138 0.96 -9.52 2.71
C SER A 138 1.59 -10.91 2.75
N LEU A 139 2.17 -11.27 3.88
CA LEU A 139 2.50 -12.65 4.22
C LEU A 139 1.32 -13.61 3.96
N ALA A 140 0.09 -13.18 4.25
CA ALA A 140 -1.11 -13.99 4.02
C ALA A 140 -1.28 -14.40 2.55
N GLY A 141 -0.86 -13.54 1.60
CA GLY A 141 -0.88 -13.87 0.17
C GLY A 141 0.18 -14.90 -0.25
N GLN A 142 1.15 -15.19 0.61
CA GLN A 142 2.25 -16.13 0.35
C GLN A 142 2.01 -17.50 0.98
N ASN A 143 1.50 -17.54 2.23
CA ASN A 143 1.33 -18.76 3.00
C ASN A 143 -0.14 -19.16 3.25
N GLY A 144 -1.09 -18.46 2.66
CA GLY A 144 -2.53 -18.67 2.86
C GLY A 144 -3.12 -17.97 4.09
N GLY A 145 -2.27 -17.35 4.93
CA GLY A 145 -2.70 -16.68 6.15
C GLY A 145 -3.11 -17.64 7.27
N THR A 146 -2.80 -17.28 8.50
CA THR A 146 -3.21 -18.06 9.70
C THR A 146 -4.11 -17.24 10.64
N ALA A 147 -4.18 -15.93 10.42
CA ALA A 147 -4.92 -14.97 11.26
C ALA A 147 -5.81 -14.03 10.44
N THR A 148 -6.03 -14.34 9.15
CA THR A 148 -6.86 -13.56 8.23
C THR A 148 -7.81 -14.47 7.47
N GLY A 149 -8.91 -13.91 6.93
CA GLY A 149 -9.81 -14.69 6.09
C GLY A 149 -9.18 -15.08 4.74
N ALA A 150 -9.63 -16.20 4.17
CA ALA A 150 -9.13 -16.72 2.89
C ALA A 150 -9.31 -15.73 1.72
N HIS A 151 -10.38 -14.94 1.73
CA HIS A 151 -10.64 -13.89 0.75
C HIS A 151 -9.56 -12.79 0.75
N TYR A 152 -9.04 -12.41 1.94
CA TYR A 152 -7.92 -11.49 2.04
C TYR A 152 -6.61 -12.13 1.53
N ALA A 153 -6.34 -13.37 1.93
CA ALA A 153 -5.15 -14.10 1.50
C ALA A 153 -5.13 -14.26 -0.04
N ALA A 154 -6.27 -14.65 -0.64
CA ALA A 154 -6.41 -14.76 -2.09
C ALA A 154 -6.17 -13.41 -2.79
N ALA A 155 -6.76 -12.32 -2.28
CA ALA A 155 -6.57 -10.99 -2.84
C ALA A 155 -5.10 -10.54 -2.78
N LYS A 156 -4.42 -10.75 -1.66
CA LYS A 156 -3.00 -10.36 -1.50
C LYS A 156 -2.03 -11.25 -2.30
N GLY A 157 -2.37 -12.52 -2.53
CA GLY A 157 -1.70 -13.38 -3.51
C GLY A 157 -1.84 -12.84 -4.94
N GLY A 158 -3.06 -12.40 -5.29
CA GLY A 158 -3.34 -11.72 -6.55
C GLY A 158 -2.54 -10.43 -6.74
N VAL A 159 -2.36 -9.61 -5.70
CA VAL A 159 -1.52 -8.39 -5.73
C VAL A 159 -0.07 -8.71 -6.09
N ALA A 160 0.51 -9.76 -5.50
CA ALA A 160 1.87 -10.19 -5.81
C ALA A 160 2.01 -10.63 -7.29
N THR A 161 0.98 -11.27 -7.84
CA THR A 161 0.92 -11.65 -9.26
C THR A 161 0.77 -10.41 -10.17
N LEU A 162 -0.16 -9.49 -9.85
CA LEU A 162 -0.35 -8.25 -10.60
C LEU A 162 0.92 -7.40 -10.63
N THR A 163 1.67 -7.36 -9.53
CA THR A 163 2.97 -6.67 -9.45
C THR A 163 3.90 -7.13 -10.58
N LYS A 164 4.02 -8.44 -10.80
CA LYS A 164 4.87 -9.02 -11.86
C LYS A 164 4.36 -8.70 -13.26
N VAL A 165 3.03 -8.72 -13.44
CA VAL A 165 2.40 -8.42 -14.74
C VAL A 165 2.65 -6.96 -15.13
N PHE A 166 2.34 -6.02 -14.23
CA PHE A 166 2.56 -4.59 -14.48
C PHE A 166 4.05 -4.25 -14.58
N ALA A 167 4.91 -4.89 -13.79
CA ALA A 167 6.36 -4.70 -13.88
C ALA A 167 6.87 -5.03 -15.29
N ARG A 168 6.50 -6.18 -15.84
CA ARG A 168 6.90 -6.59 -17.19
C ARG A 168 6.38 -5.64 -18.27
N GLU A 169 5.12 -5.22 -18.14
CA GLU A 169 4.47 -4.35 -19.12
C GLU A 169 5.05 -2.95 -19.14
N LEU A 170 5.31 -2.37 -17.94
CA LEU A 170 5.67 -0.97 -17.80
C LEU A 170 7.19 -0.69 -17.74
N ALA A 171 8.02 -1.72 -17.56
CA ALA A 171 9.47 -1.54 -17.47
C ALA A 171 10.08 -0.88 -18.72
N PRO A 172 9.67 -1.21 -19.96
CA PRO A 172 10.19 -0.54 -21.16
C PRO A 172 9.93 0.97 -21.20
N GLN A 173 8.93 1.45 -20.44
CA GLN A 173 8.58 2.87 -20.34
C GLN A 173 9.22 3.56 -19.12
N GLY A 174 10.21 2.95 -18.47
CA GLY A 174 10.93 3.55 -17.33
C GLY A 174 10.18 3.48 -15.99
N VAL A 175 9.14 2.64 -15.89
CA VAL A 175 8.33 2.46 -14.69
C VAL A 175 8.70 1.17 -13.98
N THR A 176 8.97 1.23 -12.67
CA THR A 176 9.15 0.03 -11.86
C THR A 176 7.91 -0.25 -11.01
N VAL A 177 7.57 -1.52 -10.87
CA VAL A 177 6.44 -1.97 -10.05
C VAL A 177 6.92 -3.08 -9.13
N ASN A 178 6.88 -2.83 -7.82
CA ASN A 178 7.32 -3.78 -6.80
C ASN A 178 6.26 -3.95 -5.73
N SER A 179 6.43 -4.95 -4.89
CA SER A 179 5.58 -5.16 -3.72
C SER A 179 6.39 -5.35 -2.46
N ILE A 180 5.77 -5.04 -1.32
CA ILE A 180 6.25 -5.38 0.01
C ILE A 180 5.24 -6.31 0.65
N SER A 181 5.70 -7.37 1.30
CA SER A 181 4.86 -8.40 1.94
C SER A 181 5.11 -8.40 3.44
N PRO A 182 4.41 -7.53 4.20
CA PRO A 182 4.55 -7.48 5.64
C PRO A 182 3.99 -8.73 6.32
N GLY A 183 4.63 -9.13 7.42
CA GLY A 183 4.05 -9.96 8.47
C GLY A 183 3.18 -9.16 9.43
N PRO A 184 2.91 -9.69 10.63
CA PRO A 184 2.23 -8.95 11.70
C PRO A 184 3.02 -7.69 12.07
N LEU A 185 2.35 -6.53 12.05
CA LEU A 185 2.96 -5.22 12.31
C LEU A 185 2.62 -4.70 13.70
N ASP A 186 3.55 -3.98 14.30
CA ASP A 186 3.37 -3.25 15.55
C ASP A 186 2.61 -1.94 15.30
N LEU A 187 1.30 -2.04 15.19
CA LEU A 187 0.40 -0.89 15.02
C LEU A 187 -0.43 -0.66 16.28
N PRO A 188 -0.80 0.58 16.61
CA PRO A 188 -1.65 0.88 17.79
C PRO A 188 -2.91 0.02 17.82
N VAL A 189 -3.61 -0.11 16.69
CA VAL A 189 -4.81 -0.94 16.58
C VAL A 189 -4.57 -2.41 16.95
N VAL A 190 -3.40 -2.97 16.67
CA VAL A 190 -3.07 -4.36 17.04
C VAL A 190 -2.93 -4.48 18.56
N ARG A 191 -2.28 -3.52 19.19
CA ARG A 191 -2.12 -3.51 20.66
C ARG A 191 -3.44 -3.26 21.41
N GLU A 192 -4.37 -2.54 20.80
CA GLU A 192 -5.68 -2.22 21.37
C GLU A 192 -6.69 -3.37 21.20
N THR A 193 -6.60 -4.11 20.10
CA THR A 193 -7.65 -5.09 19.73
C THR A 193 -7.25 -6.53 19.94
N VAL A 194 -5.95 -6.84 20.02
CA VAL A 194 -5.46 -8.20 20.23
C VAL A 194 -5.19 -8.45 21.71
N ALA A 195 -5.85 -9.48 22.28
CA ALA A 195 -5.63 -9.86 23.68
C ALA A 195 -4.15 -10.17 23.94
N PRO A 196 -3.59 -9.81 25.13
CA PRO A 196 -2.17 -10.00 25.45
C PRO A 196 -1.67 -11.43 25.26
N GLU A 197 -2.48 -12.42 25.65
CA GLU A 197 -2.13 -13.85 25.53
C GLU A 197 -2.05 -14.27 24.03
N ARG A 198 -2.91 -13.70 23.20
CA ARG A 198 -2.88 -13.94 21.75
C ARG A 198 -1.67 -13.28 21.11
N LEU A 199 -1.33 -12.07 21.55
CA LEU A 199 -0.15 -11.35 21.09
C LEU A 199 1.14 -12.13 21.43
N GLU A 200 1.23 -12.69 22.66
CA GLU A 200 2.35 -13.53 23.07
C GLU A 200 2.47 -14.77 22.19
N GLN A 201 1.35 -15.41 21.84
CA GLN A 201 1.35 -16.56 20.92
C GLN A 201 1.85 -16.15 19.51
N ILE A 202 1.44 -15.00 19.00
CA ILE A 202 1.89 -14.48 17.72
C ILE A 202 3.42 -14.26 17.77
N LEU A 203 3.93 -13.60 18.81
CA LEU A 203 5.35 -13.34 18.97
C LEU A 203 6.19 -14.64 19.01
N LYS A 204 5.70 -15.69 19.66
CA LYS A 204 6.37 -17.00 19.70
C LYS A 204 6.45 -17.70 18.34
N MET A 205 5.51 -17.39 17.43
CA MET A 205 5.52 -17.94 16.07
C MET A 205 6.49 -17.22 15.13
N ILE A 206 6.83 -15.96 15.42
CA ILE A 206 7.73 -15.16 14.59
C ILE A 206 9.17 -15.54 14.91
N PRO A 207 9.97 -16.08 13.96
CA PRO A 207 11.37 -16.45 14.25
C PRO A 207 12.21 -15.30 14.80
N ALA A 208 12.00 -14.07 14.34
CA ALA A 208 12.66 -12.87 14.86
C ALA A 208 12.17 -12.44 16.26
N GLY A 209 11.08 -13.02 16.78
CA GLY A 209 10.54 -12.76 18.11
C GLY A 209 9.88 -11.39 18.29
N THR A 210 9.71 -10.61 17.23
CA THR A 210 9.16 -9.25 17.30
C THR A 210 8.13 -9.02 16.21
N LEU A 211 7.15 -8.14 16.48
CA LEU A 211 6.30 -7.60 15.42
C LEU A 211 7.13 -6.73 14.46
N GLY A 212 6.71 -6.67 13.20
CA GLY A 212 7.31 -5.81 12.20
C GLY A 212 7.12 -4.32 12.53
N ASN A 213 8.18 -3.52 12.35
CA ASN A 213 8.13 -2.08 12.53
C ASN A 213 7.50 -1.41 11.28
N PRO A 214 6.39 -0.64 11.41
CA PRO A 214 5.78 0.08 10.30
C PRO A 214 6.72 1.09 9.63
N GLU A 215 7.59 1.76 10.39
CA GLU A 215 8.57 2.71 9.87
C GLU A 215 9.59 2.02 8.95
N PHE A 216 9.99 0.78 9.29
CA PHE A 216 10.88 0.00 8.43
C PHE A 216 10.20 -0.39 7.11
N ILE A 217 8.87 -0.61 7.11
CA ILE A 217 8.12 -0.79 5.85
C ILE A 217 8.16 0.50 5.03
N ALA A 218 7.97 1.66 5.65
CA ALA A 218 8.04 2.95 4.97
C ALA A 218 9.46 3.24 4.42
N ASP A 219 10.52 2.84 5.12
CA ASP A 219 11.90 2.91 4.62
C ASP A 219 12.13 2.01 3.40
N ASN A 220 11.52 0.82 3.38
CA ASN A 220 11.55 -0.04 2.19
C ASN A 220 10.76 0.56 1.01
N VAL A 221 9.69 1.31 1.26
CA VAL A 221 9.03 2.09 0.20
C VAL A 221 10.02 3.12 -0.36
N LEU A 222 10.71 3.91 0.48
CA LEU A 222 11.73 4.86 0.04
C LEU A 222 12.85 4.20 -0.79
N LEU A 223 13.30 3.02 -0.39
CA LEU A 223 14.29 2.25 -1.13
C LEU A 223 13.80 1.89 -2.54
N LEU A 224 12.57 1.41 -2.66
CA LEU A 224 12.00 0.95 -3.94
C LEU A 224 11.63 2.09 -4.89
N ILE A 225 11.40 3.30 -4.38
CA ILE A 225 11.04 4.47 -5.20
C ILE A 225 12.22 5.37 -5.54
N ALA A 226 13.43 5.05 -5.08
CA ALA A 226 14.63 5.82 -5.39
C ALA A 226 14.86 5.94 -6.91
N ASP A 227 15.37 7.08 -7.35
CA ASP A 227 15.61 7.35 -8.78
C ASP A 227 16.52 6.29 -9.43
N ASN A 228 17.51 5.78 -8.69
CA ASN A 228 18.46 4.76 -9.13
C ASN A 228 17.97 3.31 -8.95
N ALA A 229 16.78 3.07 -8.39
CA ALA A 229 16.21 1.72 -8.22
C ALA A 229 15.62 1.18 -9.55
N THR A 230 16.34 1.35 -10.66
CA THR A 230 15.85 1.01 -12.01
C THR A 230 15.93 -0.48 -12.33
N SER A 231 16.82 -1.21 -11.66
CA SER A 231 17.01 -2.67 -11.85
C SER A 231 16.13 -3.54 -10.95
N VAL A 232 15.32 -2.92 -10.08
CA VAL A 232 14.40 -3.63 -9.19
C VAL A 232 12.98 -3.41 -9.66
N THR A 233 12.42 -4.41 -10.35
CA THR A 233 11.01 -4.40 -10.79
C THR A 233 10.45 -5.83 -10.79
N GLY A 234 9.18 -6.00 -10.45
CA GLY A 234 8.54 -7.29 -10.26
C GLY A 234 8.92 -8.02 -8.97
N ALA A 235 9.73 -7.39 -8.12
CA ALA A 235 10.17 -7.97 -6.85
C ALA A 235 9.08 -7.88 -5.77
N CYS A 236 9.20 -8.78 -4.78
CA CYS A 236 8.47 -8.70 -3.54
C CYS A 236 9.47 -8.75 -2.39
N LEU A 237 9.50 -7.70 -1.57
CA LEU A 237 10.29 -7.67 -0.35
C LEU A 237 9.49 -8.32 0.78
N ASP A 238 10.02 -9.42 1.32
CA ASP A 238 9.41 -10.14 2.43
C ASP A 238 9.89 -9.51 3.75
N VAL A 239 8.97 -8.85 4.47
CA VAL A 239 9.25 -8.19 5.76
C VAL A 239 8.35 -8.80 6.82
N ASN A 240 8.64 -10.04 7.22
CA ASN A 240 7.73 -10.87 7.99
C ASN A 240 8.39 -11.56 9.22
N GLY A 241 9.62 -11.16 9.58
CA GLY A 241 10.34 -11.72 10.71
C GLY A 241 10.71 -13.20 10.57
N GLY A 242 10.75 -13.74 9.34
CA GLY A 242 11.08 -15.13 9.05
C GLY A 242 9.89 -16.08 9.06
N LEU A 243 8.65 -15.59 9.16
CA LEU A 243 7.44 -16.44 9.08
C LEU A 243 7.26 -17.10 7.71
N PHE A 244 7.86 -16.54 6.68
CA PHE A 244 7.95 -17.11 5.35
C PHE A 244 9.33 -16.78 4.75
N MET A 245 9.99 -17.77 4.19
CA MET A 245 11.29 -17.68 3.52
C MET A 245 11.17 -18.32 2.14
N ARG A 246 11.74 -17.68 1.13
CA ARG A 246 11.77 -18.20 -0.25
C ARG A 246 13.04 -19.00 -0.49
#